data_c203ce4646a66cbaccba06e9126bb7d5
#
_entry.id   c203ce4646a66cbaccba06e9126bb7d5
#
_cell.length_a   1.000
_cell.length_b   1.000
_cell.length_c   1.000
_cell.angle_alpha   90.00
_cell.angle_beta   90.00
_cell.angle_gamma   90.00
#
_symmetry.space_group_name_H-M   'P 1'
#
loop_
_entity.id
_entity.type
_entity.pdbx_description
1 polymer ?
#
loop_
_entity_poly.entity_id
_entity_poly.type
_entity_poly.pdbx_seq_one_letter_code
_entity_poly.pdbx_strand_id
1 'polypeptide(L)'
;MSTVELTQELTLALSVKDRAKASQWYQTHLGFNEVVSIDEAGWTEMTTNVPGVTLGLGDTDEVSPGNCVPVFGVKNVAAARKALEDVSVKFDGDTMTVEGMVSLATFYDPDGNALMIAEDLSS
;
A
#
# COMPACT_ATOMS: atom_id res chain seq x y z
N MET A 1 -19.41 -14.38 -2.11
CA MET A 1 -19.15 -13.78 -0.79
C MET A 1 -17.66 -13.71 -0.51
N SER A 2 -17.19 -12.59 -0.07
CA SER A 2 -15.79 -12.44 0.27
C SER A 2 -15.56 -12.59 1.78
N THR A 3 -14.35 -13.00 2.15
CA THR A 3 -13.95 -13.12 3.55
C THR A 3 -13.85 -11.76 4.23
N VAL A 4 -13.44 -10.75 3.48
CA VAL A 4 -13.34 -9.38 4.01
C VAL A 4 -14.06 -8.41 3.10
N GLU A 5 -14.47 -7.29 3.67
CA GLU A 5 -15.08 -6.20 2.92
C GLU A 5 -14.02 -5.12 2.71
N LEU A 6 -13.79 -4.77 1.44
CA LEU A 6 -12.81 -3.75 1.08
C LEU A 6 -13.50 -2.39 0.94
N THR A 7 -12.76 -1.34 1.28
CA THR A 7 -13.19 0.01 0.96
C THR A 7 -12.97 0.23 -0.53
N GLN A 8 -13.31 1.41 -1.05
CA GLN A 8 -13.14 1.69 -2.48
C GLN A 8 -11.80 2.37 -2.78
N GLU A 9 -10.79 2.03 -1.99
CA GLU A 9 -9.46 2.63 -2.12
C GLU A 9 -8.44 1.57 -2.44
N LEU A 10 -7.57 1.86 -3.39
CA LEU A 10 -6.47 1.00 -3.77
C LEU A 10 -5.20 1.83 -3.88
N THR A 11 -4.15 1.39 -3.22
CA THR A 11 -2.83 2.00 -3.37
C THR A 11 -1.91 0.99 -4.03
N LEU A 12 -1.24 1.42 -5.09
CA LEU A 12 -0.21 0.62 -5.75
C LEU A 12 1.12 1.06 -5.17
N ALA A 13 1.73 0.19 -4.39
CA ALA A 13 2.98 0.53 -3.69
C ALA A 13 4.18 0.02 -4.49
N LEU A 14 5.05 0.95 -4.85
CA LEU A 14 6.27 0.67 -5.59
C LEU A 14 7.48 1.05 -4.75
N SER A 15 8.54 0.28 -4.88
CA SER A 15 9.82 0.64 -4.29
C SER A 15 10.69 1.29 -5.36
N VAL A 16 11.25 2.46 -5.06
CA VAL A 16 12.03 3.25 -6.01
C VAL A 16 13.34 3.69 -5.33
N LYS A 17 14.33 3.96 -6.14
CA LYS A 17 15.64 4.38 -5.63
C LYS A 17 15.66 5.84 -5.23
N ASP A 18 14.94 6.68 -5.96
CA ASP A 18 14.92 8.12 -5.73
C ASP A 18 13.48 8.61 -5.87
N ARG A 19 12.83 8.86 -4.72
CA ARG A 19 11.42 9.28 -4.70
C ARG A 19 11.18 10.59 -5.44
N ALA A 20 12.08 11.55 -5.29
CA ALA A 20 11.91 12.85 -5.94
C ALA A 20 11.94 12.72 -7.46
N LYS A 21 12.88 11.94 -7.97
CA LYS A 21 12.96 11.71 -9.42
C LYS A 21 11.77 10.91 -9.93
N ALA A 22 11.37 9.88 -9.19
CA ALA A 22 10.21 9.07 -9.58
C ALA A 22 8.95 9.90 -9.59
N SER A 23 8.72 10.71 -8.55
CA SER A 23 7.55 11.59 -8.47
C SER A 23 7.53 12.54 -9.66
N GLN A 24 8.67 13.15 -9.99
CA GLN A 24 8.76 14.08 -11.12
C GLN A 24 8.44 13.36 -12.45
N TRP A 25 8.92 12.13 -12.60
CA TRP A 25 8.66 11.35 -13.81
C TRP A 25 7.15 11.08 -13.98
N TYR A 26 6.48 10.66 -12.89
CA TYR A 26 5.05 10.40 -12.95
C TYR A 26 4.22 11.66 -13.19
N GLN A 27 4.65 12.79 -12.61
CA GLN A 27 4.00 14.07 -12.87
C GLN A 27 4.12 14.47 -14.33
N THR A 28 5.33 14.37 -14.88
CA THR A 28 5.61 14.82 -16.23
C THR A 28 4.94 13.95 -17.29
N HIS A 29 4.99 12.63 -17.11
CA HIS A 29 4.58 11.71 -18.16
C HIS A 29 3.16 11.18 -18.01
N LEU A 30 2.65 11.09 -16.79
CA LEU A 30 1.32 10.54 -16.57
C LEU A 30 0.34 11.54 -15.97
N GLY A 31 0.79 12.72 -15.60
CA GLY A 31 -0.08 13.74 -15.04
C GLY A 31 -0.54 13.46 -13.62
N PHE A 32 0.20 12.60 -12.90
CA PHE A 32 -0.11 12.33 -11.49
C PHE A 32 0.31 13.54 -10.65
N ASN A 33 -0.29 13.69 -9.48
CA ASN A 33 0.02 14.79 -8.57
C ASN A 33 0.45 14.26 -7.22
N GLU A 34 1.53 14.84 -6.67
CA GLU A 34 1.98 14.48 -5.34
C GLU A 34 1.02 15.03 -4.30
N VAL A 35 0.56 14.17 -3.39
CA VAL A 35 -0.40 14.53 -2.34
C VAL A 35 0.30 14.73 -1.01
N VAL A 36 1.19 13.81 -0.67
CA VAL A 36 1.91 13.84 0.61
C VAL A 36 3.29 13.24 0.42
N SER A 37 4.26 13.76 1.15
CA SER A 37 5.61 13.21 1.18
C SER A 37 6.08 13.23 2.62
N ILE A 38 6.45 12.05 3.14
CA ILE A 38 6.86 11.86 4.52
C ILE A 38 8.30 11.34 4.51
N ASP A 39 9.25 12.26 4.61
CA ASP A 39 10.66 11.91 4.48
C ASP A 39 11.13 10.94 5.55
N GLU A 40 10.64 11.09 6.79
CA GLU A 40 11.01 10.18 7.88
C GLU A 40 10.54 8.75 7.63
N ALA A 41 9.45 8.58 6.88
CA ALA A 41 8.93 7.26 6.52
C ALA A 41 9.45 6.77 5.18
N GLY A 42 10.17 7.61 4.43
CA GLY A 42 10.63 7.27 3.09
C GLY A 42 9.49 7.03 2.12
N TRP A 43 8.41 7.83 2.21
CA TRP A 43 7.16 7.56 1.49
C TRP A 43 6.62 8.81 0.82
N THR A 44 6.16 8.65 -0.42
CA THR A 44 5.48 9.69 -1.17
C THR A 44 4.21 9.10 -1.77
N GLU A 45 3.08 9.78 -1.60
CA GLU A 45 1.82 9.38 -2.22
C GLU A 45 1.42 10.33 -3.32
N MET A 46 0.90 9.76 -4.40
CA MET A 46 0.46 10.51 -5.56
C MET A 46 -0.96 10.12 -5.94
N THR A 47 -1.75 11.08 -6.38
CA THR A 47 -3.03 10.76 -7.03
C THR A 47 -2.74 10.25 -8.43
N THR A 48 -3.59 9.36 -8.90
CA THR A 48 -3.59 8.94 -10.30
C THR A 48 -4.79 9.59 -10.99
N ASN A 49 -4.99 9.32 -12.26
CA ASN A 49 -6.16 9.78 -12.97
C ASN A 49 -7.35 8.81 -12.82
N VAL A 50 -7.17 7.79 -12.00
CA VAL A 50 -8.22 6.79 -11.75
C VAL A 50 -8.79 7.03 -10.36
N PRO A 51 -10.11 7.27 -10.23
CA PRO A 51 -10.71 7.50 -8.91
C PRO A 51 -10.48 6.32 -7.98
N GLY A 52 -10.13 6.62 -6.74
CA GLY A 52 -9.90 5.59 -5.73
C GLY A 52 -8.56 4.89 -5.80
N VAL A 53 -7.72 5.22 -6.78
CA VAL A 53 -6.41 4.59 -6.93
C VAL A 53 -5.30 5.62 -6.70
N THR A 54 -4.42 5.34 -5.75
CA THR A 54 -3.23 6.15 -5.49
C THR A 54 -1.97 5.36 -5.82
N LEU A 55 -0.89 6.07 -6.06
CA LEU A 55 0.43 5.48 -6.25
C LEU A 55 1.29 5.84 -5.05
N GLY A 56 1.89 4.84 -4.41
CA GLY A 56 2.79 5.05 -3.29
C GLY A 56 4.21 4.71 -3.69
N LEU A 57 5.15 5.58 -3.36
CA LEU A 57 6.57 5.39 -3.67
C LEU A 57 7.33 5.26 -2.36
N GLY A 58 8.02 4.15 -2.18
CA GLY A 58 8.85 3.89 -1.00
C GLY A 58 10.32 3.82 -1.39
N ASP A 59 11.18 4.34 -0.52
CA ASP A 59 12.63 4.31 -0.76
C ASP A 59 13.19 2.89 -0.65
N THR A 60 14.08 2.54 -1.55
CA THR A 60 14.88 1.32 -1.45
C THR A 60 16.25 1.54 -2.06
N ASP A 61 17.25 0.86 -1.50
CA ASP A 61 18.62 0.91 -2.05
C ASP A 61 18.77 -0.02 -3.24
N GLU A 62 17.96 -1.09 -3.30
CA GLU A 62 18.03 -2.06 -4.38
C GLU A 62 16.66 -2.20 -5.04
N VAL A 63 16.53 -1.66 -6.24
CA VAL A 63 15.28 -1.71 -6.99
C VAL A 63 15.15 -3.03 -7.73
N SER A 64 14.00 -3.69 -7.55
CA SER A 64 13.61 -4.85 -8.34
C SER A 64 12.41 -4.47 -9.18
N PRO A 65 12.56 -4.27 -10.48
CA PRO A 65 11.40 -3.92 -11.32
C PRO A 65 10.31 -4.98 -11.21
N GLY A 66 9.06 -4.54 -11.24
CA GLY A 66 7.93 -5.43 -11.04
C GLY A 66 7.58 -5.66 -9.58
N ASN A 67 8.04 -4.79 -8.70
CA ASN A 67 7.85 -4.95 -7.25
C ASN A 67 6.52 -4.37 -6.73
N CYS A 68 5.57 -4.11 -7.59
CA CYS A 68 4.32 -3.48 -7.18
C CYS A 68 3.54 -4.35 -6.20
N VAL A 69 3.14 -3.76 -5.06
CA VAL A 69 2.32 -4.42 -4.06
C VAL A 69 0.98 -3.70 -3.99
N PRO A 70 -0.12 -4.36 -4.37
CA PRO A 70 -1.46 -3.76 -4.21
C PRO A 70 -1.81 -3.69 -2.72
N VAL A 71 -2.33 -2.55 -2.30
CA VAL A 71 -2.72 -2.30 -0.91
C VAL A 71 -4.20 -1.95 -0.87
N PHE A 72 -5.01 -2.85 -0.32
CA PHE A 72 -6.47 -2.66 -0.28
C PHE A 72 -6.89 -2.07 1.06
N GLY A 73 -7.77 -1.08 1.00
CA GLY A 73 -8.30 -0.47 2.22
C GLY A 73 -9.32 -1.37 2.89
N VAL A 74 -9.27 -1.45 4.21
CA VAL A 74 -10.28 -2.11 5.05
C VAL A 74 -10.62 -1.19 6.21
N LYS A 75 -11.77 -1.40 6.83
CA LYS A 75 -12.18 -0.58 7.97
C LYS A 75 -11.44 -0.96 9.25
N ASN A 76 -11.02 -2.21 9.39
CA ASN A 76 -10.36 -2.71 10.59
C ASN A 76 -9.39 -3.81 10.20
N VAL A 77 -8.08 -3.51 10.27
CA VAL A 77 -7.06 -4.47 9.88
C VAL A 77 -7.06 -5.69 10.80
N ALA A 78 -7.21 -5.48 12.11
CA ALA A 78 -7.19 -6.62 13.04
C ALA A 78 -8.31 -7.62 12.73
N ALA A 79 -9.51 -7.13 12.47
CA ALA A 79 -10.64 -7.99 12.14
C ALA A 79 -10.45 -8.66 10.78
N ALA A 80 -9.99 -7.91 9.79
CA ALA A 80 -9.75 -8.45 8.45
C ALA A 80 -8.66 -9.51 8.47
N ARG A 81 -7.56 -9.24 9.18
CA ARG A 81 -6.47 -10.20 9.33
C ARG A 81 -6.96 -11.49 9.97
N LYS A 82 -7.71 -11.37 11.07
CA LYS A 82 -8.24 -12.57 11.73
C LYS A 82 -9.13 -13.38 10.80
N ALA A 83 -10.02 -12.71 10.07
CA ALA A 83 -10.92 -13.42 9.14
C ALA A 83 -10.13 -14.15 8.06
N LEU A 84 -9.07 -13.54 7.53
CA LEU A 84 -8.23 -14.18 6.52
C LEU A 84 -7.43 -15.32 7.11
N GLU A 85 -6.86 -15.17 8.31
CA GLU A 85 -6.14 -16.24 8.98
C GLU A 85 -7.05 -17.42 9.27
N ASP A 86 -8.30 -17.17 9.62
CA ASP A 86 -9.28 -18.22 9.88
C ASP A 86 -9.56 -19.10 8.65
N VAL A 87 -9.31 -18.59 7.44
CA VAL A 87 -9.44 -19.37 6.20
C VAL A 87 -8.07 -19.70 5.61
N SER A 88 -7.06 -19.75 6.45
CA SER A 88 -5.71 -20.25 6.12
C SER A 88 -4.88 -19.33 5.21
N VAL A 89 -5.19 -18.04 5.16
CA VAL A 89 -4.32 -17.09 4.46
C VAL A 89 -3.09 -16.84 5.33
N LYS A 90 -1.92 -16.85 4.71
CA LYS A 90 -0.65 -16.67 5.43
C LYS A 90 -0.25 -15.20 5.42
N PHE A 91 0.09 -14.69 6.59
CA PHE A 91 0.56 -13.31 6.76
C PHE A 91 2.07 -13.29 6.99
N ASP A 92 2.67 -12.16 6.62
CA ASP A 92 4.09 -11.94 6.81
C ASP A 92 4.31 -11.09 8.06
N GLY A 93 4.81 -11.73 9.12
CA GLY A 93 5.12 -11.01 10.35
C GLY A 93 3.90 -10.41 11.04
N ASP A 94 4.16 -9.44 11.89
CA ASP A 94 3.13 -8.77 12.67
C ASP A 94 2.50 -7.61 11.92
N THR A 95 1.26 -7.26 12.29
CA THR A 95 0.63 -6.05 11.81
C THR A 95 1.48 -4.84 12.24
N MET A 96 1.73 -3.96 11.29
CA MET A 96 2.52 -2.74 11.53
C MET A 96 1.57 -1.56 11.71
N THR A 97 1.75 -0.79 12.75
CA THR A 97 0.93 0.40 12.99
C THR A 97 1.79 1.64 13.07
N VAL A 98 1.45 2.64 12.27
CA VAL A 98 2.02 3.98 12.39
C VAL A 98 0.93 4.80 13.07
N GLU A 99 1.16 5.14 14.33
CA GLU A 99 0.15 5.73 15.20
C GLU A 99 -0.41 7.01 14.60
N GLY A 100 -1.74 7.10 14.59
CA GLY A 100 -2.43 8.26 14.03
C GLY A 100 -2.46 8.32 12.51
N MET A 101 -1.88 7.34 11.82
CA MET A 101 -1.80 7.34 10.35
C MET A 101 -2.40 6.09 9.73
N VAL A 102 -1.81 4.92 9.98
CA VAL A 102 -2.20 3.71 9.25
C VAL A 102 -1.84 2.46 10.03
N SER A 103 -2.63 1.41 9.83
CA SER A 103 -2.29 0.07 10.28
C SER A 103 -2.24 -0.82 9.03
N LEU A 104 -1.20 -1.64 8.91
CA LEU A 104 -0.89 -2.41 7.71
C LEU A 104 -0.59 -3.86 8.04
N ALA A 105 -0.99 -4.77 7.16
CA ALA A 105 -0.61 -6.16 7.27
C ALA A 105 -0.38 -6.73 5.87
N THR A 106 0.68 -7.52 5.73
CA THR A 106 1.06 -8.12 4.45
C THR A 106 0.69 -9.60 4.47
N PHE A 107 0.12 -10.06 3.37
CA PHE A 107 -0.24 -11.48 3.21
C PHE A 107 0.10 -11.93 1.80
N TYR A 108 -0.02 -13.25 1.58
CA TYR A 108 0.39 -13.86 0.32
C TYR A 108 -0.76 -14.58 -0.34
N ASP A 109 -0.81 -14.49 -1.68
CA ASP A 109 -1.72 -15.31 -2.46
C ASP A 109 -1.13 -16.73 -2.59
N PRO A 110 -1.84 -17.68 -3.23
CA PRO A 110 -1.34 -19.07 -3.32
C PRO A 110 0.01 -19.21 -4.03
N ASP A 111 0.38 -18.28 -4.88
CA ASP A 111 1.66 -18.31 -5.61
C ASP A 111 2.75 -17.52 -4.91
N GLY A 112 2.47 -16.97 -3.74
CA GLY A 112 3.46 -16.22 -2.98
C GLY A 112 3.56 -14.74 -3.34
N ASN A 113 2.61 -14.20 -4.10
CA ASN A 113 2.61 -12.78 -4.40
C ASN A 113 2.13 -12.01 -3.18
N ALA A 114 2.84 -10.92 -2.84
CA ALA A 114 2.52 -10.11 -1.68
C ALA A 114 1.41 -9.11 -1.98
N LEU A 115 0.45 -9.04 -1.06
CA LEU A 115 -0.60 -8.03 -1.05
C LEU A 115 -0.65 -7.46 0.35
N MET A 116 -1.31 -6.31 0.51
CA MET A 116 -1.49 -5.73 1.83
C MET A 116 -2.93 -5.29 2.04
N ILE A 117 -3.31 -5.24 3.30
CA ILE A 117 -4.52 -4.56 3.74
C ILE A 117 -4.10 -3.40 4.63
N ALA A 118 -4.86 -2.31 4.57
CA ALA A 118 -4.53 -1.08 5.27
C ALA A 118 -5.78 -0.46 5.87
N GLU A 119 -5.63 0.04 7.10
CA GLU A 119 -6.68 0.78 7.79
C GLU A 119 -6.19 2.20 8.00
N ASP A 120 -6.98 3.18 7.56
CA ASP A 120 -6.66 4.59 7.74
C ASP A 120 -7.00 5.01 9.17
N LEU A 121 -5.99 5.44 9.91
CA LEU A 121 -6.14 5.88 11.30
C LEU A 121 -6.13 7.40 11.44
N SER A 122 -6.08 8.13 10.32
CA SER A 122 -5.85 9.57 10.35
C SER A 122 -7.09 10.43 10.55
N SER A 123 -8.27 9.83 10.58
CA SER A 123 -9.53 10.60 10.71
C SER A 123 -10.00 10.72 12.15
#